data_0fd9565650c8db9151bd7300176abc87
#
_entry.id   0fd9565650c8db9151bd7300176abc87
#
_cell.length_a   1.000
_cell.length_b   1.000
_cell.length_c   1.000
_cell.angle_alpha   90.00
_cell.angle_beta   90.00
_cell.angle_gamma   90.00
#
_symmetry.space_group_name_H-M   'P 1'
#
loop_
_entity.id
_entity.type
_entity.pdbx_description
1 polymer ?
#
loop_
_entity_poly.entity_id
_entity_poly.type
_entity_poly.pdbx_seq_one_letter_code
_entity_poly.pdbx_strand_id
1 'polypeptide(L)'
;QMKAAKEARNAAREKMHPGTPWHEIGQAAEQVTKDAGFESIRNLCGHQLERWNLHSGTSIPSYACGPNSGFKGKAEIGGIYAIEPFNTTGKSGMIENIPPAGSSNILRVTGDVSIRKALSKGKLKPLGATMARYIEERYHTLPFASRWAYPLLEKPFPTEDAESLQKKWKAMIKKLTAIRFLEVYEALRDVDGGNVGQF
;
A
#
# COMPACT_ATOMS: atom_id res chain seq x y z
N GLN A 1 7.11 11.08 -16.18
CA GLN A 1 6.58 11.02 -14.82
C GLN A 1 7.29 9.94 -13.98
N MET A 2 7.28 8.66 -14.40
CA MET A 2 8.00 7.57 -13.71
C MET A 2 9.50 7.83 -13.53
N LYS A 3 10.17 8.41 -14.52
CA LYS A 3 11.58 8.82 -14.41
C LYS A 3 11.77 9.86 -13.31
N ALA A 4 10.94 10.90 -13.27
CA ALA A 4 10.98 11.92 -12.22
C ALA A 4 10.76 11.33 -10.82
N ALA A 5 9.80 10.43 -10.64
CA ALA A 5 9.57 9.75 -9.36
C ALA A 5 10.80 8.94 -8.92
N LYS A 6 11.45 8.24 -9.86
CA LYS A 6 12.68 7.49 -9.57
C LYS A 6 13.85 8.40 -9.17
N GLU A 7 14.02 9.51 -9.86
CA GLU A 7 15.06 10.50 -9.55
C GLU A 7 14.80 11.18 -8.20
N ALA A 8 13.55 11.55 -7.91
CA ALA A 8 13.16 12.10 -6.62
C ALA A 8 13.43 11.12 -5.46
N ARG A 9 13.11 9.82 -5.65
CA ARG A 9 13.46 8.77 -4.67
C ARG A 9 14.97 8.67 -4.47
N ASN A 10 15.75 8.73 -5.54
CA ASN A 10 17.21 8.65 -5.43
C ASN A 10 17.77 9.85 -4.66
N ALA A 11 17.31 11.08 -4.96
CA ALA A 11 17.72 12.29 -4.25
C ALA A 11 17.39 12.22 -2.75
N ALA A 12 16.17 11.76 -2.41
CA ALA A 12 15.78 11.53 -1.02
C ALA A 12 16.67 10.50 -0.33
N ARG A 13 16.95 9.39 -1.00
CA ARG A 13 17.85 8.33 -0.49
C ARG A 13 19.27 8.84 -0.25
N GLU A 14 19.82 9.65 -1.14
CA GLU A 14 21.14 10.23 -1.01
C GLU A 14 21.24 11.19 0.18
N LYS A 15 20.13 11.84 0.55
CA LYS A 15 20.05 12.66 1.76
C LYS A 15 19.86 11.86 3.04
N MET A 16 19.43 10.61 2.94
CA MET A 16 19.11 9.79 4.11
C MET A 16 20.37 9.24 4.79
N HIS A 17 20.98 10.06 5.63
CA HIS A 17 22.05 9.67 6.54
C HIS A 17 21.54 9.64 7.99
N PRO A 18 22.17 8.89 8.87
CA PRO A 18 21.82 8.92 10.31
C PRO A 18 21.87 10.34 10.86
N GLY A 19 20.77 10.76 11.47
CA GLY A 19 20.62 12.10 12.03
C GLY A 19 19.99 13.13 11.06
N THR A 20 19.77 12.80 9.77
CA THR A 20 19.10 13.71 8.82
C THR A 20 17.62 13.85 9.18
N PRO A 21 17.13 15.08 9.39
CA PRO A 21 15.71 15.35 9.63
C PRO A 21 14.85 14.98 8.41
N TRP A 22 13.62 14.50 8.66
CA TRP A 22 12.71 14.09 7.60
C TRP A 22 12.37 15.20 6.61
N HIS A 23 12.24 16.45 7.07
CA HIS A 23 11.92 17.59 6.19
C HIS A 23 13.00 17.87 5.14
N GLU A 24 14.27 17.61 5.43
CA GLU A 24 15.36 17.74 4.46
C GLU A 24 15.29 16.66 3.37
N ILE A 25 14.90 15.45 3.74
CA ILE A 25 14.68 14.33 2.81
C ILE A 25 13.52 14.65 1.87
N GLY A 26 12.40 15.14 2.43
CA GLY A 26 11.24 15.57 1.65
C GLY A 26 11.54 16.73 0.71
N GLN A 27 12.33 17.71 1.15
CA GLN A 27 12.78 18.84 0.32
C GLN A 27 13.60 18.37 -0.88
N ALA A 28 14.53 17.43 -0.68
CA ALA A 28 15.32 16.87 -1.78
C ALA A 28 14.47 16.16 -2.82
N ALA A 29 13.47 15.40 -2.39
CA ALA A 29 12.52 14.74 -3.30
C ALA A 29 11.68 15.74 -4.09
N GLU A 30 11.12 16.75 -3.43
CA GLU A 30 10.27 17.74 -4.10
C GLU A 30 11.05 18.59 -5.10
N GLN A 31 12.29 18.97 -4.80
CA GLN A 31 13.11 19.75 -5.72
C GLN A 31 13.21 19.05 -7.08
N VAL A 32 13.58 17.78 -7.10
CA VAL A 32 13.68 16.98 -8.32
C VAL A 32 12.33 16.83 -9.03
N THR A 33 11.25 16.66 -8.27
CA THR A 33 9.89 16.56 -8.81
C THR A 33 9.50 17.84 -9.54
N LYS A 34 9.75 19.00 -8.93
CA LYS A 34 9.47 20.33 -9.51
C LYS A 34 10.32 20.66 -10.72
N ASP A 35 11.62 20.34 -10.66
CA ASP A 35 12.54 20.56 -11.77
C ASP A 35 12.13 19.74 -13.02
N ALA A 36 11.48 18.62 -12.79
CA ALA A 36 10.89 17.78 -13.85
C ALA A 36 9.49 18.24 -14.33
N GLY A 37 8.96 19.34 -13.78
CA GLY A 37 7.67 19.94 -14.17
C GLY A 37 6.44 19.25 -13.57
N PHE A 38 6.58 18.56 -12.43
CA PHE A 38 5.47 17.89 -11.74
C PHE A 38 5.25 18.48 -10.35
N GLU A 39 4.06 18.22 -9.78
CA GLU A 39 3.76 18.52 -8.39
C GLU A 39 3.95 17.28 -7.50
N SER A 40 4.44 17.49 -6.28
CA SER A 40 4.51 16.43 -5.27
C SER A 40 3.14 16.23 -4.61
N ILE A 41 2.75 14.97 -4.43
CA ILE A 41 1.53 14.64 -3.68
C ILE A 41 1.80 14.81 -2.20
N ARG A 42 0.91 15.55 -1.51
CA ARG A 42 1.08 16.03 -0.13
C ARG A 42 0.31 15.23 0.91
N ASN A 43 -0.64 14.42 0.51
CA ASN A 43 -1.43 13.56 1.40
C ASN A 43 -1.06 12.07 1.32
N LEU A 44 0.10 11.78 0.74
CA LEU A 44 0.83 10.53 0.87
C LEU A 44 2.25 10.80 1.39
N CYS A 45 2.85 9.78 1.98
CA CYS A 45 4.21 9.86 2.52
C CYS A 45 4.85 8.47 2.55
N GLY A 46 6.16 8.44 2.60
CA GLY A 46 6.90 7.27 3.02
C GLY A 46 6.75 7.02 4.52
N HIS A 47 7.28 5.92 5.00
CA HIS A 47 7.09 5.51 6.39
C HIS A 47 8.20 4.57 6.88
N GLN A 48 8.30 4.43 8.18
CA GLN A 48 9.11 3.39 8.81
C GLN A 48 8.45 2.03 8.65
N LEU A 49 9.27 1.00 8.58
CA LEU A 49 8.87 -0.41 8.42
C LEU A 49 9.39 -1.24 9.59
N GLU A 50 8.57 -2.16 10.06
CA GLU A 50 8.96 -3.25 10.93
C GLU A 50 8.44 -4.58 10.39
N ARG A 51 8.97 -5.68 10.93
CA ARG A 51 8.51 -7.00 10.51
C ARG A 51 7.00 -7.15 10.72
N TRP A 52 6.28 -7.41 9.65
CA TRP A 52 4.82 -7.54 9.61
C TRP A 52 4.04 -6.27 9.99
N ASN A 53 4.71 -5.14 10.12
CA ASN A 53 4.10 -3.84 10.36
C ASN A 53 4.55 -2.85 9.28
N LEU A 54 3.69 -2.65 8.28
CA LEU A 54 4.03 -1.81 7.12
C LEU A 54 4.22 -0.34 7.51
N HIS A 55 3.35 0.19 8.36
CA HIS A 55 3.38 1.58 8.81
C HIS A 55 3.75 1.62 10.30
N SER A 56 5.01 1.34 10.61
CA SER A 56 5.52 1.40 11.97
C SER A 56 6.20 2.75 12.23
N GLY A 57 5.85 3.39 13.35
CA GLY A 57 6.54 4.58 13.81
C GLY A 57 6.33 5.83 12.93
N THR A 58 7.39 6.36 12.33
CA THR A 58 7.39 7.69 11.73
C THR A 58 6.97 7.72 10.27
N SER A 59 6.32 8.81 9.86
CA SER A 59 6.03 9.14 8.45
C SER A 59 7.13 10.03 7.87
N ILE A 60 7.44 9.84 6.59
CA ILE A 60 8.53 10.52 5.89
C ILE A 60 7.93 11.32 4.73
N PRO A 61 8.01 12.66 4.74
CA PRO A 61 7.44 13.46 3.66
C PRO A 61 8.22 13.24 2.35
N SER A 62 7.53 13.35 1.23
CA SER A 62 8.14 13.39 -0.10
C SER A 62 8.01 14.77 -0.76
N TYR A 63 7.77 15.79 0.09
CA TYR A 63 7.65 17.19 -0.30
C TYR A 63 8.27 18.10 0.75
N ALA A 64 8.60 19.33 0.35
CA ALA A 64 9.13 20.32 1.27
C ALA A 64 8.09 20.71 2.32
N CYS A 65 8.46 20.52 3.55
CA CYS A 65 7.69 20.92 4.73
C CYS A 65 8.64 21.59 5.73
N GLY A 66 8.12 22.46 6.57
CA GLY A 66 8.95 23.12 7.57
C GLY A 66 9.36 22.17 8.71
N PRO A 67 10.38 22.55 9.51
CA PRO A 67 10.83 21.76 10.67
C PRO A 67 9.74 21.61 11.74
N ASN A 68 8.76 22.48 11.75
CA ASN A 68 7.60 22.43 12.65
C ASN A 68 6.38 21.68 12.05
N SER A 69 6.55 21.01 10.90
CA SER A 69 5.52 20.17 10.32
C SER A 69 5.18 18.96 11.21
N GLY A 70 4.12 18.26 10.92
CA GLY A 70 3.76 17.02 11.64
C GLY A 70 4.79 15.89 11.51
N PHE A 71 5.77 16.01 10.60
CA PHE A 71 6.83 15.02 10.35
C PHE A 71 8.00 15.25 11.32
N LYS A 72 7.89 14.63 12.48
CA LYS A 72 8.92 14.72 13.54
C LYS A 72 9.90 13.57 13.45
N GLY A 73 11.16 13.85 13.82
CA GLY A 73 12.22 12.85 13.90
C GLY A 73 13.22 12.95 12.77
N LYS A 74 14.06 11.95 12.70
CA LYS A 74 15.22 11.87 11.82
C LYS A 74 15.55 10.43 11.47
N ALA A 75 16.35 10.21 10.43
CA ALA A 75 16.85 8.88 10.08
C ALA A 75 17.76 8.33 11.21
N GLU A 76 17.55 7.09 11.57
CA GLU A 76 18.28 6.41 12.64
C GLU A 76 19.05 5.21 12.10
N ILE A 77 20.18 4.90 12.75
CA ILE A 77 20.97 3.70 12.42
C ILE A 77 20.14 2.46 12.73
N GLY A 78 20.08 1.53 11.77
CA GLY A 78 19.32 0.28 11.90
C GLY A 78 17.82 0.43 11.58
N GLY A 79 17.32 1.65 11.36
CA GLY A 79 15.95 1.86 10.89
C GLY A 79 15.73 1.37 9.46
N ILE A 80 14.55 0.85 9.18
CA ILE A 80 14.14 0.46 7.83
C ILE A 80 13.00 1.38 7.40
N TYR A 81 13.14 1.99 6.22
CA TYR A 81 12.24 3.04 5.75
C TYR A 81 11.83 2.83 4.32
N ALA A 82 10.56 3.07 4.00
CA ALA A 82 10.05 3.24 2.65
C ALA A 82 10.14 4.73 2.28
N ILE A 83 10.83 5.03 1.18
CA ILE A 83 10.87 6.36 0.57
C ILE A 83 9.96 6.33 -0.64
N GLU A 84 8.84 7.04 -0.57
CA GLU A 84 7.76 6.95 -1.54
C GLU A 84 7.39 8.31 -2.12
N PRO A 85 8.19 8.87 -3.05
CA PRO A 85 7.80 10.08 -3.73
C PRO A 85 6.69 9.78 -4.74
N PHE A 86 5.56 10.42 -4.51
CA PHE A 86 4.44 10.46 -5.44
C PHE A 86 4.42 11.80 -6.15
N ASN A 87 4.26 11.80 -7.44
CA ASN A 87 4.12 13.01 -8.23
C ASN A 87 2.86 12.99 -9.10
N THR A 88 2.40 14.15 -9.49
CA THR A 88 1.22 14.32 -10.33
C THR A 88 1.40 15.43 -11.38
N THR A 89 0.65 15.33 -12.46
CA THR A 89 0.46 16.42 -13.42
C THR A 89 -0.63 17.39 -13.00
N GLY A 90 -1.43 17.06 -11.97
CA GLY A 90 -2.39 17.96 -11.35
C GLY A 90 -1.69 19.06 -10.53
N LYS A 91 -2.39 20.16 -10.28
CA LYS A 91 -1.82 21.34 -9.61
C LYS A 91 -1.99 21.35 -8.11
N SER A 92 -3.00 20.65 -7.58
CA SER A 92 -3.29 20.62 -6.14
C SER A 92 -2.27 19.81 -5.34
N GLY A 93 -1.60 18.85 -5.96
CA GLY A 93 -0.75 17.87 -5.26
C GLY A 93 -1.54 16.99 -4.29
N MET A 94 -2.81 16.73 -4.55
CA MET A 94 -3.70 15.96 -3.69
C MET A 94 -4.31 14.79 -4.43
N ILE A 95 -4.49 13.70 -3.73
CA ILE A 95 -5.22 12.52 -4.21
C ILE A 95 -6.44 12.22 -3.35
N GLU A 96 -7.39 11.54 -3.94
CA GLU A 96 -8.60 11.04 -3.29
C GLU A 96 -8.86 9.57 -3.67
N ASN A 97 -9.67 8.90 -2.87
CA ASN A 97 -10.10 7.52 -3.15
C ASN A 97 -11.11 7.51 -4.30
N ILE A 98 -11.00 6.50 -5.18
CA ILE A 98 -11.96 6.28 -6.25
C ILE A 98 -13.12 5.42 -5.71
N PRO A 99 -14.33 5.97 -5.57
CA PRO A 99 -15.51 5.16 -5.30
C PRO A 99 -15.98 4.40 -6.57
N PRO A 100 -16.63 3.23 -6.43
CA PRO A 100 -16.89 2.53 -5.18
C PRO A 100 -15.67 1.76 -4.68
N ALA A 101 -15.61 1.60 -3.36
CA ALA A 101 -14.62 0.74 -2.74
C ALA A 101 -14.60 -0.65 -3.37
N GLY A 102 -13.40 -1.18 -3.66
CA GLY A 102 -13.25 -2.50 -4.25
C GLY A 102 -12.72 -2.54 -5.69
N SER A 103 -12.37 -1.40 -6.27
CA SER A 103 -11.72 -1.33 -7.59
C SER A 103 -10.26 -1.79 -7.57
N SER A 104 -9.62 -1.88 -6.41
CA SER A 104 -8.23 -2.33 -6.28
C SER A 104 -8.14 -3.85 -6.14
N ASN A 105 -7.04 -4.39 -6.67
CA ASN A 105 -6.65 -5.80 -6.48
C ASN A 105 -5.68 -5.99 -5.31
N ILE A 106 -5.42 -4.97 -4.53
CA ILE A 106 -4.55 -5.03 -3.36
C ILE A 106 -5.39 -5.23 -2.11
N LEU A 107 -5.03 -6.23 -1.34
CA LEU A 107 -5.74 -6.67 -0.14
C LEU A 107 -4.77 -6.74 1.03
N ARG A 108 -5.29 -6.64 2.26
CA ARG A 108 -4.55 -7.01 3.47
C ARG A 108 -5.45 -7.74 4.45
N VAL A 109 -4.85 -8.52 5.34
CA VAL A 109 -5.57 -9.09 6.50
C VAL A 109 -5.77 -7.98 7.54
N THR A 110 -7.01 -7.83 8.00
CA THR A 110 -7.30 -6.91 9.10
C THR A 110 -6.89 -7.53 10.43
N GLY A 111 -6.38 -6.76 11.36
CA GLY A 111 -6.05 -7.24 12.71
C GLY A 111 -7.30 -7.62 13.56
N ASP A 112 -8.50 -7.21 13.12
CA ASP A 112 -9.70 -7.25 13.93
C ASP A 112 -10.43 -8.60 13.97
N VAL A 113 -10.22 -9.45 12.97
CA VAL A 113 -10.92 -10.73 12.87
C VAL A 113 -9.96 -11.86 12.62
N SER A 114 -9.64 -12.62 13.68
CA SER A 114 -8.87 -13.85 13.51
C SER A 114 -9.68 -14.89 12.73
N ILE A 115 -8.98 -15.72 11.97
CA ILE A 115 -9.58 -16.87 11.27
C ILE A 115 -10.38 -17.77 12.25
N ARG A 116 -9.88 -17.94 13.48
CA ARG A 116 -10.56 -18.73 14.54
C ARG A 116 -11.93 -18.15 14.86
N LYS A 117 -12.06 -16.83 14.97
CA LYS A 117 -13.34 -16.14 15.22
C LYS A 117 -14.29 -16.29 14.04
N ALA A 118 -13.80 -16.26 12.81
CA ALA A 118 -14.60 -16.46 11.61
C ALA A 118 -15.10 -17.92 11.50
N LEU A 119 -14.23 -18.88 11.81
CA LEU A 119 -14.57 -20.31 11.85
C LEU A 119 -15.56 -20.67 12.94
N SER A 120 -15.34 -20.20 14.18
CA SER A 120 -16.23 -20.47 15.32
C SER A 120 -17.64 -19.97 15.10
N LYS A 121 -17.83 -18.95 14.29
CA LYS A 121 -19.13 -18.39 13.91
C LYS A 121 -19.75 -19.06 12.67
N GLY A 122 -19.16 -20.14 12.14
CA GLY A 122 -19.65 -20.82 10.94
C GLY A 122 -19.69 -19.95 9.68
N LYS A 123 -18.95 -18.83 9.66
CA LYS A 123 -18.98 -17.86 8.57
C LYS A 123 -18.22 -18.32 7.32
N LEU A 124 -17.35 -19.30 7.46
CA LEU A 124 -16.53 -19.83 6.37
C LEU A 124 -16.77 -21.32 6.16
N LYS A 125 -16.98 -21.70 4.90
CA LYS A 125 -16.91 -23.09 4.47
C LYS A 125 -15.45 -23.59 4.49
N PRO A 126 -15.18 -24.92 4.48
CA PRO A 126 -13.83 -25.47 4.59
C PRO A 126 -12.79 -24.83 3.65
N LEU A 127 -13.14 -24.67 2.37
CA LEU A 127 -12.26 -24.01 1.40
C LEU A 127 -11.92 -22.57 1.79
N GLY A 128 -12.92 -21.79 2.20
CA GLY A 128 -12.71 -20.42 2.64
C GLY A 128 -11.84 -20.33 3.89
N ALA A 129 -11.95 -21.27 4.79
CA ALA A 129 -11.12 -21.38 5.97
C ALA A 129 -9.66 -21.71 5.63
N THR A 130 -9.44 -22.62 4.68
CA THR A 130 -8.11 -22.98 4.20
C THR A 130 -7.45 -21.78 3.52
N MET A 131 -8.17 -21.08 2.67
CA MET A 131 -7.66 -19.87 2.00
C MET A 131 -7.34 -18.75 2.98
N ALA A 132 -8.23 -18.48 3.94
CA ALA A 132 -7.99 -17.45 4.94
C ALA A 132 -6.72 -17.77 5.77
N ARG A 133 -6.54 -19.02 6.17
CA ARG A 133 -5.34 -19.46 6.90
C ARG A 133 -4.08 -19.27 6.07
N TYR A 134 -4.08 -19.67 4.82
CA TYR A 134 -2.92 -19.49 3.94
C TYR A 134 -2.57 -18.00 3.76
N ILE A 135 -3.59 -17.15 3.54
CA ILE A 135 -3.39 -15.70 3.38
C ILE A 135 -2.79 -15.13 4.67
N GLU A 136 -3.33 -15.50 5.83
CA GLU A 136 -2.83 -15.04 7.13
C GLU A 136 -1.38 -15.48 7.38
N GLU A 137 -1.06 -16.75 7.13
CA GLU A 137 0.28 -17.31 7.34
C GLU A 137 1.32 -16.75 6.35
N ARG A 138 0.90 -16.42 5.13
CA ARG A 138 1.80 -15.98 4.07
C ARG A 138 2.07 -14.48 4.08
N TYR A 139 1.03 -13.69 4.29
CA TYR A 139 1.08 -12.25 4.14
C TYR A 139 0.94 -11.50 5.48
N HIS A 140 0.48 -12.16 6.53
CA HIS A 140 0.20 -11.53 7.81
C HIS A 140 -0.68 -10.28 7.62
N THR A 141 -0.21 -9.13 8.11
CA THR A 141 -0.88 -7.83 7.96
C THR A 141 -0.38 -7.01 6.76
N LEU A 142 0.57 -7.55 5.98
CA LEU A 142 1.12 -6.86 4.83
C LEU A 142 0.13 -6.86 3.65
N PRO A 143 0.10 -5.79 2.85
CA PRO A 143 -0.65 -5.78 1.59
C PRO A 143 -0.13 -6.83 0.61
N PHE A 144 -1.05 -7.43 -0.12
CA PHE A 144 -0.73 -8.40 -1.17
C PHE A 144 -1.66 -8.24 -2.37
N ALA A 145 -1.15 -8.54 -3.56
CA ALA A 145 -1.99 -8.58 -4.75
C ALA A 145 -2.87 -9.83 -4.72
N SER A 146 -4.17 -9.68 -4.95
CA SER A 146 -5.13 -10.79 -4.89
C SER A 146 -4.73 -11.99 -5.76
N ARG A 147 -4.12 -11.72 -6.93
CA ARG A 147 -3.60 -12.76 -7.84
C ARG A 147 -2.52 -13.66 -7.24
N TRP A 148 -1.81 -13.22 -6.21
CA TRP A 148 -0.75 -14.03 -5.59
C TRP A 148 -1.31 -15.23 -4.80
N ALA A 149 -2.54 -15.13 -4.35
CA ALA A 149 -3.21 -16.23 -3.65
C ALA A 149 -4.14 -17.05 -4.59
N TYR A 150 -4.31 -16.63 -5.85
CA TYR A 150 -5.14 -17.33 -6.84
C TYR A 150 -4.72 -18.80 -7.09
N PRO A 151 -3.42 -19.15 -7.17
CA PRO A 151 -3.00 -20.55 -7.40
C PRO A 151 -3.49 -21.55 -6.34
N LEU A 152 -3.95 -21.07 -5.19
CA LEU A 152 -4.56 -21.93 -4.17
C LEU A 152 -5.87 -22.60 -4.62
N LEU A 153 -6.57 -22.01 -5.59
CA LEU A 153 -7.79 -22.59 -6.13
C LEU A 153 -7.53 -23.69 -7.16
N GLU A 154 -6.38 -23.66 -7.82
CA GLU A 154 -6.04 -24.63 -8.86
C GLU A 154 -5.92 -26.06 -8.27
N LYS A 155 -5.33 -26.19 -7.07
CA LYS A 155 -5.16 -27.50 -6.42
C LYS A 155 -6.47 -28.22 -6.11
N PRO A 156 -7.47 -27.59 -5.44
CA PRO A 156 -8.74 -28.26 -5.16
C PRO A 156 -9.68 -28.39 -6.37
N PHE A 157 -9.39 -27.70 -7.48
CA PHE A 157 -10.22 -27.69 -8.69
C PHE A 157 -9.39 -27.87 -9.98
N PRO A 158 -8.62 -28.97 -10.10
CA PRO A 158 -7.64 -29.13 -11.18
C PRO A 158 -8.26 -29.27 -12.58
N THR A 159 -9.55 -29.56 -12.68
CA THR A 159 -10.28 -29.76 -13.95
C THR A 159 -11.17 -28.57 -14.31
N GLU A 160 -11.20 -27.54 -13.50
CA GLU A 160 -12.01 -26.38 -13.80
C GLU A 160 -11.32 -25.40 -14.76
N ASP A 161 -12.12 -24.79 -15.63
CA ASP A 161 -11.65 -23.74 -16.51
C ASP A 161 -11.33 -22.42 -15.75
N ALA A 162 -10.53 -21.57 -16.36
CA ALA A 162 -10.05 -20.34 -15.76
C ALA A 162 -11.19 -19.37 -15.38
N GLU A 163 -12.28 -19.34 -16.14
CA GLU A 163 -13.42 -18.46 -15.86
C GLU A 163 -14.18 -18.88 -14.61
N SER A 164 -14.41 -20.20 -14.46
CA SER A 164 -15.03 -20.79 -13.28
C SER A 164 -14.19 -20.54 -12.03
N LEU A 165 -12.88 -20.76 -12.11
CA LEU A 165 -11.94 -20.48 -11.03
C LEU A 165 -11.94 -19.00 -10.65
N GLN A 166 -11.98 -18.09 -11.62
CA GLN A 166 -12.04 -16.67 -11.36
C GLN A 166 -13.35 -16.23 -10.67
N LYS A 167 -14.49 -16.82 -11.06
CA LYS A 167 -15.77 -16.58 -10.37
C LYS A 167 -15.71 -17.05 -8.91
N LYS A 168 -15.16 -18.23 -8.65
CA LYS A 168 -14.98 -18.75 -7.28
C LYS A 168 -14.05 -17.85 -6.47
N TRP A 169 -12.95 -17.39 -7.07
CA TRP A 169 -12.01 -16.48 -6.45
C TRP A 169 -12.69 -15.16 -6.03
N LYS A 170 -13.38 -14.49 -6.96
CA LYS A 170 -14.11 -13.25 -6.68
C LYS A 170 -15.16 -13.42 -5.57
N ALA A 171 -15.91 -14.52 -5.60
CA ALA A 171 -16.89 -14.83 -4.57
C ALA A 171 -16.24 -15.05 -3.20
N MET A 172 -15.08 -15.69 -3.16
CA MET A 172 -14.33 -15.92 -1.92
C MET A 172 -13.80 -14.61 -1.35
N ILE A 173 -13.14 -13.77 -2.16
CA ILE A 173 -12.66 -12.45 -1.73
C ILE A 173 -13.81 -11.61 -1.20
N LYS A 174 -14.93 -11.54 -1.93
CA LYS A 174 -16.13 -10.82 -1.46
C LYS A 174 -16.60 -11.32 -0.09
N LYS A 175 -16.58 -12.63 0.15
CA LYS A 175 -16.98 -13.21 1.44
C LYS A 175 -15.98 -12.87 2.55
N LEU A 176 -14.67 -12.98 2.29
CA LEU A 176 -13.62 -12.66 3.25
C LEU A 176 -13.62 -11.17 3.63
N THR A 177 -13.94 -10.31 2.68
CA THR A 177 -14.11 -8.86 2.91
C THR A 177 -15.40 -8.57 3.71
N ALA A 178 -16.51 -9.21 3.37
CA ALA A 178 -17.78 -9.01 4.08
C ALA A 178 -17.73 -9.40 5.57
N ILE A 179 -16.91 -10.38 5.93
CA ILE A 179 -16.66 -10.74 7.33
C ILE A 179 -15.54 -9.94 7.98
N ARG A 180 -14.99 -8.95 7.29
CA ARG A 180 -13.86 -8.10 7.71
C ARG A 180 -12.59 -8.89 8.03
N PHE A 181 -12.37 -10.02 7.38
CA PHE A 181 -11.09 -10.71 7.41
C PHE A 181 -10.09 -10.06 6.47
N LEU A 182 -10.54 -9.62 5.29
CA LEU A 182 -9.77 -8.84 4.35
C LEU A 182 -10.29 -7.41 4.25
N GLU A 183 -9.38 -6.51 4.05
CA GLU A 183 -9.62 -5.12 3.66
C GLU A 183 -9.05 -4.88 2.27
N VAL A 184 -9.75 -4.11 1.46
CA VAL A 184 -9.29 -3.70 0.13
C VAL A 184 -8.59 -2.36 0.25
N TYR A 185 -7.37 -2.24 -0.28
CA TYR A 185 -6.75 -0.93 -0.50
C TYR A 185 -7.47 -0.24 -1.64
N GLU A 186 -7.99 0.93 -1.40
CA GLU A 186 -8.74 1.67 -2.40
C GLU A 186 -7.80 2.20 -3.51
N ALA A 187 -8.30 2.23 -4.72
CA ALA A 187 -7.61 2.90 -5.81
C ALA A 187 -7.67 4.42 -5.59
N LEU A 188 -6.61 5.10 -6.01
CA LEU A 188 -6.43 6.52 -5.81
C LEU A 188 -6.41 7.24 -7.16
N ARG A 189 -6.92 8.48 -7.17
CA ARG A 189 -6.81 9.39 -8.31
C ARG A 189 -6.39 10.78 -7.84
N ASP A 190 -5.83 11.55 -8.75
CA ASP A 190 -5.57 12.97 -8.54
C ASP A 190 -6.89 13.76 -8.49
N VAL A 191 -7.00 14.71 -7.58
CA VAL A 191 -8.20 15.54 -7.37
C VAL A 191 -8.50 16.39 -8.60
N ASP A 192 -7.47 16.87 -9.30
CA ASP A 192 -7.58 17.70 -10.50
C ASP A 192 -7.67 16.88 -11.79
N GLY A 193 -7.72 15.55 -11.70
CA GLY A 193 -7.74 14.67 -12.86
C GLY A 193 -6.37 14.46 -13.51
N GLY A 194 -5.29 14.84 -12.85
CA GLY A 194 -3.92 14.59 -13.31
C GLY A 194 -3.54 13.12 -13.25
N ASN A 195 -2.46 12.77 -13.93
CA ASN A 195 -1.85 11.44 -13.82
C ASN A 195 -0.98 11.36 -12.56
N VAL A 196 -1.07 10.26 -11.83
CA VAL A 196 -0.23 9.97 -10.66
C VAL A 196 0.92 9.07 -11.06
N GLY A 197 2.12 9.36 -10.58
CA GLY A 197 3.32 8.55 -10.77
C GLY A 197 4.00 8.25 -9.43
N GLN A 198 4.42 7.00 -9.27
CA GLN A 198 5.25 6.52 -8.17
C GLN A 198 6.31 5.57 -8.72
N PHE A 199 7.44 5.48 -8.04
CA PHE A 199 8.48 4.50 -8.36
C PHE A 199 8.96 3.80 -7.09
#